data_06ad3aa6369446b798eab86c88135d08
#
_entry.id   06ad3aa6369446b798eab86c88135d08
#
_cell.length_a   1.000
_cell.length_b   1.000
_cell.length_c   1.000
_cell.angle_alpha   90.00
_cell.angle_beta   90.00
_cell.angle_gamma   90.00
#
_symmetry.space_group_name_H-M   'P 1'
#
loop_
_entity.id
_entity.type
_entity.pdbx_description
1 polymer ?
#
loop_
_entity_poly.entity_id
_entity_poly.type
_entity_poly.pdbx_seq_one_letter_code
_entity_poly.pdbx_strand_id
1 'polypeptide(L)'
;MTWRPTGSFREDLKRENVAQKDTAAREMNMSPFYIYVLAFFSGMCIMAVELCASRLMAPFFGTSTFVWTNIIGIIMIALSIGYFVGGRLADRKPRLHILLRLLMAASAFLLALPFVASPLVRWLAPLMGNFNSSFSFIFFGSLCAITLLFSPPIVVMGMTSPFLIRIIARSGHVGDSAGHIFGISTIGSVLGTFLPILVFIPTLGTATTILLFAAALFVVTALGFANKKNAVLCVAAVVPFLFPVPSMREIPGGVYSTESAYQYIEVFDIGSFRYLVYNDAVGFQTVANKRGVFTGLYYDYYSLLPLLLETPPKRALIIGLGGGIIANQLYYFYPEIGIDAVEIDPKVIEIARSYFALVDTVRVFNQDGRVFVNLGKRKYDIVIIDAYTQQVYIPFHLTTMEFFSQVKRGLSDKGILAMNVSSARNDSPLIKSITNTLRLVFGHVYQLRIPHSVDNVVLASDRSIDFAFPVGAVEKGMQGIAQYSQQFFTESAYDEGYKPLTDDRAPIEHMVDWEILKRLIKG
;
A
#
# COMPACT_ATOMS: atom_id res chain seq x y z
N MET A 1 -24.34 41.71 -54.22
CA MET A 1 -25.24 40.69 -53.68
C MET A 1 -25.22 40.76 -52.16
N THR A 2 -26.20 41.42 -51.57
CA THR A 2 -26.35 41.55 -50.12
C THR A 2 -27.10 40.34 -49.59
N TRP A 3 -26.43 39.44 -48.91
CA TRP A 3 -26.99 38.26 -48.27
C TRP A 3 -27.92 38.71 -47.12
N ARG A 4 -29.27 38.48 -47.26
CA ARG A 4 -30.24 38.66 -46.18
C ARG A 4 -30.48 37.26 -45.55
N PRO A 5 -30.23 37.08 -44.23
CA PRO A 5 -30.52 35.81 -43.55
C PRO A 5 -32.03 35.54 -43.56
N THR A 6 -32.37 34.28 -43.86
CA THR A 6 -33.73 33.75 -43.87
C THR A 6 -34.38 33.85 -42.48
N GLY A 7 -35.73 34.03 -42.43
CA GLY A 7 -36.46 34.26 -41.16
C GLY A 7 -36.24 33.21 -40.10
N SER A 8 -35.96 31.94 -40.49
CA SER A 8 -35.67 30.85 -39.54
C SER A 8 -34.37 31.08 -38.73
N PHE A 9 -33.32 31.60 -39.38
CA PHE A 9 -32.05 31.90 -38.71
C PHE A 9 -32.16 33.02 -37.66
N ARG A 10 -33.04 33.99 -37.88
CA ARG A 10 -33.34 35.05 -36.89
C ARG A 10 -34.16 34.54 -35.72
N GLU A 11 -35.06 33.60 -35.93
CA GLU A 11 -35.82 32.96 -34.83
C GLU A 11 -34.97 32.03 -34.00
N ASP A 12 -34.09 31.28 -34.62
CA ASP A 12 -33.14 30.40 -33.90
C ASP A 12 -32.15 31.22 -33.06
N LEU A 13 -31.61 32.33 -33.57
CA LEU A 13 -30.77 33.27 -32.81
C LEU A 13 -31.53 33.95 -31.66
N LYS A 14 -32.85 34.26 -31.86
CA LYS A 14 -33.69 34.80 -30.77
C LYS A 14 -33.98 33.74 -29.71
N ARG A 15 -34.26 32.51 -30.08
CA ARG A 15 -34.46 31.40 -29.14
C ARG A 15 -33.16 31.08 -28.34
N GLU A 16 -32.00 31.08 -29.00
CA GLU A 16 -30.71 30.93 -28.33
C GLU A 16 -30.44 32.10 -27.37
N ASN A 17 -30.69 33.33 -27.76
CA ASN A 17 -30.49 34.50 -26.90
C ASN A 17 -31.48 34.56 -25.71
N VAL A 18 -32.72 34.09 -25.86
CA VAL A 18 -33.69 33.96 -24.77
C VAL A 18 -33.27 32.82 -23.84
N ALA A 19 -32.88 31.67 -24.37
CA ALA A 19 -32.38 30.57 -23.55
C ALA A 19 -31.08 30.92 -22.78
N GLN A 20 -30.19 31.72 -23.39
CA GLN A 20 -29.00 32.25 -22.73
C GLN A 20 -29.35 33.26 -21.61
N LYS A 21 -30.32 34.14 -21.82
CA LYS A 21 -30.80 35.09 -20.79
C LYS A 21 -31.48 34.37 -19.63
N ASP A 22 -32.33 33.38 -19.91
CA ASP A 22 -32.98 32.56 -18.87
C ASP A 22 -31.99 31.73 -18.07
N THR A 23 -30.94 31.21 -18.74
CA THR A 23 -29.87 30.49 -18.06
C THR A 23 -29.04 31.43 -17.17
N ALA A 24 -28.73 32.64 -17.66
CA ALA A 24 -27.99 33.64 -16.89
C ALA A 24 -28.79 34.18 -15.69
N ALA A 25 -30.11 34.35 -15.84
CA ALA A 25 -30.98 34.74 -14.73
C ALA A 25 -31.15 33.64 -13.68
N ARG A 26 -31.18 32.38 -14.09
CA ARG A 26 -31.18 31.21 -13.17
C ARG A 26 -29.84 31.02 -12.43
N GLU A 27 -28.71 31.26 -13.09
CA GLU A 27 -27.40 31.25 -12.46
C GLU A 27 -27.24 32.34 -11.38
N MET A 28 -27.87 33.49 -11.55
CA MET A 28 -27.90 34.56 -10.53
C MET A 28 -28.77 34.23 -9.29
N ASN A 29 -29.64 33.23 -9.37
CA ASN A 29 -30.51 32.78 -8.27
C ASN A 29 -30.02 31.49 -7.57
N MET A 30 -28.86 30.95 -7.91
CA MET A 30 -28.35 29.78 -7.18
C MET A 30 -27.86 30.17 -5.78
N SER A 31 -28.37 29.46 -4.80
CA SER A 31 -27.99 29.66 -3.39
C SER A 31 -26.47 29.60 -3.20
N PRO A 32 -25.85 30.56 -2.50
CA PRO A 32 -24.45 30.47 -2.08
C PRO A 32 -24.12 29.14 -1.41
N PHE A 33 -25.09 28.57 -0.72
CA PHE A 33 -24.99 27.25 -0.09
C PHE A 33 -24.58 26.14 -1.10
N TYR A 34 -25.17 26.10 -2.29
CA TYR A 34 -24.83 25.12 -3.31
C TYR A 34 -23.38 25.25 -3.78
N ILE A 35 -22.86 26.47 -3.90
CA ILE A 35 -21.46 26.73 -4.29
C ILE A 35 -20.50 26.18 -3.22
N TYR A 36 -20.84 26.35 -1.95
CA TYR A 36 -20.07 25.77 -0.84
C TYR A 36 -20.13 24.25 -0.82
N VAL A 37 -21.29 23.65 -1.07
CA VAL A 37 -21.45 22.19 -1.20
C VAL A 37 -20.57 21.67 -2.34
N LEU A 38 -20.54 22.35 -3.49
CA LEU A 38 -19.70 21.95 -4.63
C LEU A 38 -18.19 22.03 -4.30
N ALA A 39 -17.76 23.09 -3.60
CA ALA A 39 -16.38 23.23 -3.14
C ALA A 39 -16.00 22.11 -2.17
N PHE A 40 -16.88 21.80 -1.21
CA PHE A 40 -16.70 20.74 -0.22
C PHE A 40 -16.52 19.35 -0.88
N PHE A 41 -17.47 18.95 -1.75
CA PHE A 41 -17.42 17.64 -2.40
C PHE A 41 -16.27 17.53 -3.41
N SER A 42 -15.89 18.63 -4.07
CA SER A 42 -14.71 18.64 -4.94
C SER A 42 -13.43 18.41 -4.16
N GLY A 43 -13.21 19.13 -3.05
CA GLY A 43 -12.07 18.93 -2.17
C GLY A 43 -12.02 17.53 -1.56
N MET A 44 -13.18 17.04 -1.10
CA MET A 44 -13.31 15.69 -0.53
C MET A 44 -12.98 14.60 -1.57
N CYS A 45 -13.46 14.73 -2.80
CA CYS A 45 -13.21 13.77 -3.87
C CYS A 45 -11.74 13.77 -4.30
N ILE A 46 -11.08 14.92 -4.39
CA ILE A 46 -9.64 15.01 -4.72
C ILE A 46 -8.82 14.18 -3.76
N MET A 47 -8.96 14.41 -2.46
CA MET A 47 -8.16 13.70 -1.45
C MET A 47 -8.52 12.22 -1.35
N ALA A 48 -9.80 11.87 -1.48
CA ALA A 48 -10.23 10.48 -1.51
C ALA A 48 -9.61 9.72 -2.69
N VAL A 49 -9.59 10.32 -3.88
CA VAL A 49 -9.00 9.73 -5.09
C VAL A 49 -7.48 9.62 -4.95
N GLU A 50 -6.81 10.61 -4.36
CA GLU A 50 -5.36 10.59 -4.12
C GLU A 50 -4.96 9.39 -3.24
N LEU A 51 -5.64 9.19 -2.12
CA LEU A 51 -5.36 8.06 -1.23
C LEU A 51 -5.73 6.71 -1.84
N CYS A 52 -6.84 6.65 -2.57
CA CYS A 52 -7.23 5.45 -3.30
C CYS A 52 -6.26 5.12 -4.45
N ALA A 53 -5.59 6.12 -5.03
CA ALA A 53 -4.66 5.90 -6.14
C ALA A 53 -3.51 4.98 -5.76
N SER A 54 -2.92 5.14 -4.55
CA SER A 54 -1.85 4.27 -4.09
C SER A 54 -2.30 2.81 -3.98
N ARG A 55 -3.50 2.60 -3.46
CA ARG A 55 -4.09 1.27 -3.31
C ARG A 55 -4.46 0.64 -4.65
N LEU A 56 -5.03 1.43 -5.56
CA LEU A 56 -5.41 0.97 -6.89
C LEU A 56 -4.17 0.58 -7.72
N MET A 57 -3.04 1.26 -7.52
CA MET A 57 -1.78 0.99 -8.24
C MET A 57 -0.92 -0.09 -7.56
N ALA A 58 -1.15 -0.38 -6.28
CA ALA A 58 -0.37 -1.35 -5.51
C ALA A 58 -0.26 -2.75 -6.14
N PRO A 59 -1.32 -3.34 -6.72
CA PRO A 59 -1.24 -4.67 -7.36
C PRO A 59 -0.34 -4.73 -8.60
N PHE A 60 0.07 -3.58 -9.15
CA PHE A 60 0.89 -3.50 -10.36
C PHE A 60 2.31 -3.01 -10.11
N PHE A 61 2.48 -2.04 -9.20
CA PHE A 61 3.74 -1.32 -8.99
C PHE A 61 4.23 -1.38 -7.56
N GLY A 62 3.50 -2.05 -6.66
CA GLY A 62 3.78 -2.00 -5.22
C GLY A 62 3.41 -0.65 -4.59
N THR A 63 3.86 -0.45 -3.35
CA THR A 63 3.60 0.77 -2.58
C THR A 63 4.90 1.44 -2.12
N SER A 64 5.98 1.30 -2.92
CA SER A 64 7.29 1.89 -2.64
C SER A 64 7.24 3.41 -2.54
N THR A 65 8.24 4.00 -1.90
CA THR A 65 8.42 5.46 -1.81
C THR A 65 8.40 6.12 -3.18
N PHE A 66 8.91 5.44 -4.23
CA PHE A 66 8.88 5.94 -5.60
C PHE A 66 7.46 6.05 -6.16
N VAL A 67 6.62 5.05 -5.93
CA VAL A 67 5.20 5.08 -6.35
C VAL A 67 4.45 6.20 -5.62
N TRP A 68 4.66 6.35 -4.32
CA TRP A 68 4.11 7.45 -3.54
C TRP A 68 4.58 8.82 -4.03
N THR A 69 5.87 8.97 -4.33
CA THR A 69 6.42 10.21 -4.90
C THR A 69 5.76 10.56 -6.23
N ASN A 70 5.55 9.57 -7.11
CA ASN A 70 4.86 9.75 -8.37
C ASN A 70 3.40 10.17 -8.17
N ILE A 71 2.66 9.53 -7.25
CA ILE A 71 1.27 9.88 -6.95
C ILE A 71 1.17 11.33 -6.49
N ILE A 72 1.89 11.67 -5.42
CA ILE A 72 1.84 13.02 -4.84
C ILE A 72 2.31 14.05 -5.86
N GLY A 73 3.45 13.81 -6.53
CA GLY A 73 4.02 14.75 -7.50
C GLY A 73 3.08 15.02 -8.68
N ILE A 74 2.53 13.98 -9.29
CA ILE A 74 1.63 14.12 -10.45
C ILE A 74 0.31 14.77 -10.04
N ILE A 75 -0.26 14.41 -8.91
CA ILE A 75 -1.51 15.04 -8.42
C ILE A 75 -1.30 16.52 -8.13
N MET A 76 -0.19 16.90 -7.48
CA MET A 76 0.15 18.30 -7.23
C MET A 76 0.37 19.09 -8.54
N ILE A 77 1.03 18.51 -9.54
CA ILE A 77 1.17 19.10 -10.88
C ILE A 77 -0.22 19.26 -11.53
N ALA A 78 -1.06 18.24 -11.49
CA ALA A 78 -2.40 18.27 -12.07
C ALA A 78 -3.28 19.36 -11.41
N LEU A 79 -3.25 19.47 -10.07
CA LEU A 79 -3.94 20.53 -9.34
C LEU A 79 -3.43 21.92 -9.74
N SER A 80 -2.11 22.09 -9.84
CA SER A 80 -1.51 23.37 -10.25
C SER A 80 -1.97 23.78 -11.64
N ILE A 81 -1.97 22.84 -12.60
CA ILE A 81 -2.50 23.06 -13.95
C ILE A 81 -3.99 23.45 -13.86
N GLY A 82 -4.75 22.73 -13.04
CA GLY A 82 -6.17 23.00 -12.81
C GLY A 82 -6.42 24.41 -12.28
N TYR A 83 -5.65 24.86 -11.30
CA TYR A 83 -5.75 26.23 -10.77
C TYR A 83 -5.46 27.29 -11.83
N PHE A 84 -4.38 27.15 -12.60
CA PHE A 84 -4.04 28.11 -13.66
C PHE A 84 -5.05 28.14 -14.80
N VAL A 85 -5.45 26.96 -15.29
CA VAL A 85 -6.40 26.86 -16.40
C VAL A 85 -7.79 27.29 -15.94
N GLY A 86 -8.21 26.85 -14.73
CA GLY A 86 -9.49 27.20 -14.14
C GLY A 86 -9.65 28.69 -13.91
N GLY A 87 -8.61 29.37 -13.37
CA GLY A 87 -8.62 30.81 -13.18
C GLY A 87 -8.77 31.56 -14.51
N ARG A 88 -7.94 31.22 -15.51
CA ARG A 88 -8.03 31.84 -16.84
C ARG A 88 -9.40 31.61 -17.52
N LEU A 89 -9.94 30.40 -17.39
CA LEU A 89 -11.25 30.08 -17.95
C LEU A 89 -12.38 30.82 -17.23
N ALA A 90 -12.32 30.93 -15.91
CA ALA A 90 -13.27 31.65 -15.09
C ALA A 90 -13.27 33.16 -15.39
N ASP A 91 -12.11 33.77 -15.65
CA ASP A 91 -12.03 35.18 -16.06
C ASP A 91 -12.65 35.44 -17.43
N ARG A 92 -12.45 34.50 -18.38
CA ARG A 92 -13.01 34.62 -19.73
C ARG A 92 -14.51 34.32 -19.78
N LYS A 93 -14.95 33.31 -19.05
CA LYS A 93 -16.32 32.77 -19.10
C LYS A 93 -16.79 32.39 -17.69
N PRO A 94 -17.13 33.35 -16.81
CA PRO A 94 -17.52 33.10 -15.43
C PRO A 94 -18.95 32.54 -15.32
N ARG A 95 -19.19 31.38 -15.90
CA ARG A 95 -20.52 30.73 -15.96
C ARG A 95 -20.45 29.40 -15.24
N LEU A 96 -21.26 29.23 -14.19
CA LEU A 96 -21.27 28.02 -13.37
C LEU A 96 -21.54 26.75 -14.17
N HIS A 97 -22.41 26.80 -15.18
CA HIS A 97 -22.72 25.63 -16.00
C HIS A 97 -21.52 25.07 -16.77
N ILE A 98 -20.49 25.88 -17.05
CA ILE A 98 -19.24 25.40 -17.68
C ILE A 98 -18.47 24.54 -16.67
N LEU A 99 -18.30 25.00 -15.44
CA LEU A 99 -17.69 24.24 -14.36
C LEU A 99 -18.45 22.93 -14.11
N LEU A 100 -19.78 22.99 -14.03
CA LEU A 100 -20.63 21.81 -13.82
C LEU A 100 -20.46 20.75 -14.93
N ARG A 101 -20.37 21.15 -16.20
CA ARG A 101 -20.12 20.22 -17.31
C ARG A 101 -18.74 19.56 -17.18
N LEU A 102 -17.72 20.32 -16.83
CA LEU A 102 -16.36 19.81 -16.63
C LEU A 102 -16.33 18.83 -15.45
N LEU A 103 -16.93 19.19 -14.31
CA LEU A 103 -16.98 18.30 -13.14
C LEU A 103 -17.83 17.05 -13.40
N MET A 104 -18.90 17.16 -14.18
CA MET A 104 -19.69 16.01 -14.63
C MET A 104 -18.81 15.02 -15.45
N ALA A 105 -18.02 15.55 -16.38
CA ALA A 105 -17.10 14.72 -17.17
C ALA A 105 -16.00 14.10 -16.30
N ALA A 106 -15.43 14.86 -15.35
CA ALA A 106 -14.42 14.36 -14.43
C ALA A 106 -14.95 13.26 -13.50
N SER A 107 -16.14 13.48 -12.91
CA SER A 107 -16.76 12.47 -12.05
C SER A 107 -17.22 11.23 -12.83
N ALA A 108 -17.69 11.38 -14.06
CA ALA A 108 -17.98 10.25 -14.95
C ALA A 108 -16.71 9.44 -15.30
N PHE A 109 -15.59 10.13 -15.55
CA PHE A 109 -14.29 9.47 -15.75
C PHE A 109 -13.88 8.70 -14.49
N LEU A 110 -14.02 9.28 -13.29
CA LEU A 110 -13.73 8.60 -12.03
C LEU A 110 -14.65 7.40 -11.78
N LEU A 111 -15.91 7.44 -12.19
CA LEU A 111 -16.82 6.29 -12.16
C LEU A 111 -16.38 5.15 -13.08
N ALA A 112 -15.73 5.46 -14.19
CA ALA A 112 -15.16 4.46 -15.11
C ALA A 112 -13.79 3.95 -14.66
N LEU A 113 -13.07 4.71 -13.82
CA LEU A 113 -11.66 4.49 -13.50
C LEU A 113 -11.37 3.08 -12.96
N PRO A 114 -12.13 2.50 -11.99
CA PRO A 114 -11.86 1.14 -11.50
C PRO A 114 -11.95 0.06 -12.58
N PHE A 115 -12.77 0.29 -13.61
CA PHE A 115 -12.94 -0.66 -14.72
C PHE A 115 -11.86 -0.52 -15.80
N VAL A 116 -11.27 0.67 -15.94
CA VAL A 116 -10.26 0.98 -16.96
C VAL A 116 -8.83 0.79 -16.44
N ALA A 117 -8.61 0.89 -15.14
CA ALA A 117 -7.26 0.87 -14.55
C ALA A 117 -6.50 -0.42 -14.91
N SER A 118 -7.08 -1.59 -14.64
CA SER A 118 -6.43 -2.88 -14.93
C SER A 118 -6.16 -3.12 -16.43
N PRO A 119 -7.12 -2.94 -17.35
CA PRO A 119 -6.86 -3.03 -18.79
C PRO A 119 -5.78 -2.07 -19.27
N LEU A 120 -5.79 -0.82 -18.78
CA LEU A 120 -4.79 0.19 -19.19
C LEU A 120 -3.39 -0.20 -18.74
N VAL A 121 -3.21 -0.60 -17.48
CA VAL A 121 -1.89 -1.00 -16.98
C VAL A 121 -1.38 -2.25 -17.71
N ARG A 122 -2.24 -3.24 -17.95
CA ARG A 122 -1.88 -4.43 -18.76
C ARG A 122 -1.50 -4.08 -20.20
N TRP A 123 -2.13 -3.08 -20.79
CA TRP A 123 -1.78 -2.59 -22.11
C TRP A 123 -0.45 -1.82 -22.13
N LEU A 124 -0.16 -1.07 -21.07
CA LEU A 124 1.10 -0.34 -20.92
C LEU A 124 2.29 -1.26 -20.63
N ALA A 125 2.09 -2.38 -19.92
CA ALA A 125 3.15 -3.27 -19.47
C ALA A 125 4.08 -3.78 -20.61
N PRO A 126 3.60 -4.22 -21.79
CA PRO A 126 4.45 -4.63 -22.90
C PRO A 126 5.27 -3.47 -23.49
N LEU A 127 4.71 -2.25 -23.51
CA LEU A 127 5.39 -1.05 -24.00
C LEU A 127 6.58 -0.67 -23.11
N MET A 128 6.52 -1.07 -21.86
CA MET A 128 7.55 -0.85 -20.83
C MET A 128 8.55 -2.00 -20.71
N GLY A 129 8.31 -3.14 -21.39
CA GLY A 129 9.19 -4.32 -21.39
C GLY A 129 10.60 -4.08 -21.96
N ASN A 130 10.83 -2.92 -22.61
CA ASN A 130 12.16 -2.46 -23.04
C ASN A 130 12.98 -1.80 -21.92
N PHE A 131 12.41 -1.57 -20.74
CA PHE A 131 13.16 -1.10 -19.58
C PHE A 131 13.85 -2.31 -18.93
N ASN A 132 15.15 -2.42 -19.13
CA ASN A 132 15.99 -3.51 -18.62
C ASN A 132 16.11 -3.55 -17.09
N SER A 133 15.32 -2.79 -16.35
CA SER A 133 15.38 -2.75 -14.88
C SER A 133 13.99 -2.67 -14.26
N SER A 134 13.75 -3.46 -13.22
CA SER A 134 12.50 -3.43 -12.44
C SER A 134 12.24 -2.03 -11.84
N PHE A 135 13.29 -1.30 -11.46
CA PHE A 135 13.18 0.09 -11.00
C PHE A 135 12.60 1.00 -12.09
N SER A 136 13.14 0.94 -13.30
CA SER A 136 12.64 1.75 -14.43
C SER A 136 11.19 1.41 -14.74
N PHE A 137 10.82 0.14 -14.67
CA PHE A 137 9.43 -0.30 -14.83
C PHE A 137 8.53 0.27 -13.74
N ILE A 138 8.92 0.14 -12.46
CA ILE A 138 8.12 0.65 -11.33
C ILE A 138 8.01 2.16 -11.38
N PHE A 139 9.12 2.89 -11.57
CA PHE A 139 9.13 4.35 -11.56
C PHE A 139 8.41 4.95 -12.78
N PHE A 140 8.85 4.63 -13.99
CA PHE A 140 8.28 5.20 -15.21
C PHE A 140 6.90 4.59 -15.53
N GLY A 141 6.68 3.31 -15.19
CA GLY A 141 5.41 2.65 -15.34
C GLY A 141 4.33 3.26 -14.48
N SER A 142 4.60 3.42 -13.19
CA SER A 142 3.68 4.09 -12.27
C SER A 142 3.47 5.55 -12.63
N LEU A 143 4.54 6.29 -13.01
CA LEU A 143 4.45 7.67 -13.47
C LEU A 143 3.49 7.83 -14.65
N CYS A 144 3.64 6.98 -15.67
CA CYS A 144 2.78 7.00 -16.86
C CYS A 144 1.32 6.60 -16.52
N ALA A 145 1.13 5.51 -15.78
CA ALA A 145 -0.20 5.04 -15.40
C ALA A 145 -0.94 6.08 -14.54
N ILE A 146 -0.27 6.65 -13.53
CA ILE A 146 -0.83 7.67 -12.65
C ILE A 146 -1.18 8.93 -13.46
N THR A 147 -0.30 9.35 -14.37
CA THR A 147 -0.56 10.52 -15.24
C THR A 147 -1.80 10.31 -16.08
N LEU A 148 -1.97 9.15 -16.72
CA LEU A 148 -3.11 8.89 -17.59
C LEU A 148 -4.42 8.68 -16.85
N LEU A 149 -4.38 8.01 -15.69
CA LEU A 149 -5.58 7.66 -14.94
C LEU A 149 -6.08 8.77 -14.02
N PHE A 150 -5.18 9.52 -13.38
CA PHE A 150 -5.57 10.45 -12.33
C PHE A 150 -5.43 11.92 -12.71
N SER A 151 -4.48 12.30 -13.58
CA SER A 151 -4.30 13.72 -13.92
C SER A 151 -5.52 14.35 -14.59
N PRO A 152 -6.21 13.75 -15.57
CA PRO A 152 -7.31 14.41 -16.26
C PRO A 152 -8.45 14.83 -15.31
N PRO A 153 -9.01 13.95 -14.46
CA PRO A 153 -10.06 14.35 -13.54
C PRO A 153 -9.57 15.33 -12.45
N ILE A 154 -8.33 15.16 -11.97
CA ILE A 154 -7.75 16.06 -10.94
C ILE A 154 -7.53 17.47 -11.48
N VAL A 155 -7.05 17.63 -12.72
CA VAL A 155 -6.95 18.96 -13.37
C VAL A 155 -8.31 19.66 -13.37
N VAL A 156 -9.37 18.96 -13.74
CA VAL A 156 -10.70 19.53 -13.79
C VAL A 156 -11.23 19.88 -12.39
N MET A 157 -11.04 18.98 -11.41
CA MET A 157 -11.45 19.26 -10.02
C MET A 157 -10.65 20.42 -9.42
N GLY A 158 -9.38 20.58 -9.77
CA GLY A 158 -8.56 21.73 -9.40
C GLY A 158 -9.10 23.07 -9.92
N MET A 159 -9.82 23.08 -11.04
CA MET A 159 -10.46 24.31 -11.53
C MET A 159 -11.56 24.84 -10.61
N THR A 160 -12.10 24.02 -9.71
CA THR A 160 -13.27 24.34 -8.89
C THR A 160 -13.06 25.60 -8.05
N SER A 161 -12.03 25.64 -7.23
CA SER A 161 -11.79 26.76 -6.30
C SER A 161 -11.64 28.12 -7.01
N PRO A 162 -10.75 28.30 -7.99
CA PRO A 162 -10.60 29.60 -8.66
C PRO A 162 -11.88 29.99 -9.43
N PHE A 163 -12.60 29.01 -9.98
CA PHE A 163 -13.83 29.26 -10.70
C PHE A 163 -14.95 29.74 -9.76
N LEU A 164 -15.13 29.09 -8.61
CA LEU A 164 -16.16 29.45 -7.63
C LEU A 164 -15.84 30.80 -6.97
N ILE A 165 -14.57 31.06 -6.65
CA ILE A 165 -14.12 32.37 -6.15
C ILE A 165 -14.51 33.46 -7.13
N ARG A 166 -14.24 33.28 -8.43
CA ARG A 166 -14.55 34.26 -9.46
C ARG A 166 -16.05 34.51 -9.59
N ILE A 167 -16.90 33.50 -9.40
CA ILE A 167 -18.36 33.64 -9.43
C ILE A 167 -18.89 34.43 -8.22
N ILE A 168 -18.39 34.13 -7.01
CA ILE A 168 -18.86 34.79 -5.77
C ILE A 168 -18.30 36.20 -5.64
N ALA A 169 -17.03 36.41 -6.01
CA ALA A 169 -16.34 37.68 -5.85
C ALA A 169 -16.90 38.86 -6.67
N ARG A 170 -17.99 38.67 -7.39
CA ARG A 170 -18.72 39.77 -8.10
C ARG A 170 -19.19 40.90 -7.18
N SER A 171 -19.25 40.69 -5.88
CA SER A 171 -19.69 41.64 -4.87
C SER A 171 -18.59 42.44 -4.17
N GLY A 172 -17.32 42.34 -4.61
CA GLY A 172 -16.25 43.21 -4.11
C GLY A 172 -15.41 42.69 -2.93
N HIS A 173 -15.82 41.60 -2.27
CA HIS A 173 -15.11 41.01 -1.13
C HIS A 173 -14.32 39.74 -1.55
N VAL A 174 -13.29 39.93 -2.36
CA VAL A 174 -12.53 38.80 -2.94
C VAL A 174 -11.83 37.94 -1.88
N GLY A 175 -11.20 38.60 -0.88
CA GLY A 175 -10.48 37.89 0.19
C GLY A 175 -11.40 37.02 1.04
N ASP A 176 -12.55 37.55 1.43
CA ASP A 176 -13.56 36.83 2.22
C ASP A 176 -14.12 35.64 1.43
N SER A 177 -14.50 35.86 0.17
CA SER A 177 -15.00 34.81 -0.72
C SER A 177 -13.96 33.69 -0.94
N ALA A 178 -12.69 34.05 -1.12
CA ALA A 178 -11.58 33.10 -1.28
C ALA A 178 -11.38 32.29 0.01
N GLY A 179 -11.39 32.96 1.17
CA GLY A 179 -11.24 32.33 2.48
C GLY A 179 -12.34 31.28 2.73
N HIS A 180 -13.60 31.61 2.46
CA HIS A 180 -14.73 30.67 2.60
C HIS A 180 -14.62 29.47 1.65
N ILE A 181 -14.32 29.69 0.36
CA ILE A 181 -14.20 28.58 -0.61
C ILE A 181 -13.04 27.66 -0.26
N PHE A 182 -11.85 28.21 0.04
CA PHE A 182 -10.72 27.39 0.44
C PHE A 182 -10.96 26.69 1.77
N GLY A 183 -11.53 27.37 2.77
CA GLY A 183 -11.83 26.78 4.07
C GLY A 183 -12.78 25.58 3.94
N ILE A 184 -13.90 25.74 3.23
CA ILE A 184 -14.89 24.68 3.02
C ILE A 184 -14.31 23.54 2.17
N SER A 185 -13.57 23.84 1.11
CA SER A 185 -12.88 22.82 0.31
C SER A 185 -11.88 22.03 1.14
N THR A 186 -11.12 22.69 2.04
CA THR A 186 -10.17 22.05 2.95
C THR A 186 -10.87 21.15 3.96
N ILE A 187 -12.01 21.57 4.52
CA ILE A 187 -12.84 20.69 5.40
C ILE A 187 -13.28 19.44 4.63
N GLY A 188 -13.73 19.61 3.39
CA GLY A 188 -14.01 18.48 2.51
C GLY A 188 -12.79 17.57 2.31
N SER A 189 -11.63 18.15 2.04
CA SER A 189 -10.36 17.43 1.87
C SER A 189 -9.96 16.63 3.11
N VAL A 190 -10.15 17.19 4.31
CA VAL A 190 -9.91 16.47 5.58
C VAL A 190 -10.79 15.22 5.66
N LEU A 191 -12.09 15.34 5.38
CA LEU A 191 -12.98 14.17 5.37
C LEU A 191 -12.62 13.18 4.25
N GLY A 192 -12.24 13.68 3.07
CA GLY A 192 -11.75 12.88 1.95
C GLY A 192 -10.43 12.15 2.25
N THR A 193 -9.68 12.61 3.25
CA THR A 193 -8.48 11.93 3.74
C THR A 193 -8.81 10.81 4.72
N PHE A 194 -9.61 11.10 5.73
CA PHE A 194 -9.85 10.14 6.83
C PHE A 194 -10.90 9.07 6.48
N LEU A 195 -12.00 9.43 5.85
CA LEU A 195 -13.10 8.49 5.59
C LEU A 195 -12.70 7.31 4.68
N PRO A 196 -11.97 7.49 3.58
CA PRO A 196 -11.50 6.35 2.78
C PRO A 196 -10.68 5.36 3.59
N ILE A 197 -9.67 5.84 4.31
CA ILE A 197 -8.69 4.97 5.00
C ILE A 197 -9.32 4.29 6.22
N LEU A 198 -10.08 5.04 7.04
CA LEU A 198 -10.58 4.52 8.31
C LEU A 198 -11.86 3.71 8.18
N VAL A 199 -12.68 3.98 7.14
CA VAL A 199 -14.03 3.41 7.04
C VAL A 199 -14.24 2.66 5.73
N PHE A 200 -14.11 3.34 4.59
CA PHE A 200 -14.61 2.78 3.33
C PHE A 200 -13.69 1.72 2.72
N ILE A 201 -12.38 1.93 2.68
CA ILE A 201 -11.44 0.92 2.13
C ILE A 201 -11.49 -0.38 2.94
N PRO A 202 -11.41 -0.36 4.29
CA PRO A 202 -11.48 -1.59 5.06
C PRO A 202 -12.81 -2.35 4.96
N THR A 203 -13.92 -1.66 4.66
CA THR A 203 -15.27 -2.25 4.62
C THR A 203 -15.76 -2.56 3.21
N LEU A 204 -15.43 -1.72 2.22
CA LEU A 204 -15.97 -1.78 0.86
C LEU A 204 -14.90 -2.04 -0.20
N GLY A 205 -13.62 -1.92 0.15
CA GLY A 205 -12.48 -1.98 -0.77
C GLY A 205 -12.24 -0.67 -1.53
N THR A 206 -11.06 -0.57 -2.15
CA THR A 206 -10.58 0.66 -2.81
C THR A 206 -11.46 1.06 -4.00
N ALA A 207 -11.81 0.11 -4.86
CA ALA A 207 -12.56 0.40 -6.08
C ALA A 207 -13.96 0.94 -5.77
N THR A 208 -14.68 0.31 -4.84
CA THR A 208 -16.01 0.77 -4.40
C THR A 208 -15.93 2.13 -3.71
N THR A 209 -14.85 2.39 -2.98
CA THR A 209 -14.60 3.70 -2.36
C THR A 209 -14.45 4.79 -3.42
N ILE A 210 -13.68 4.56 -4.50
CA ILE A 210 -13.57 5.51 -5.62
C ILE A 210 -14.96 5.77 -6.24
N LEU A 211 -15.72 4.71 -6.51
CA LEU A 211 -17.07 4.84 -7.06
C LEU A 211 -17.98 5.66 -6.16
N LEU A 212 -17.91 5.49 -4.84
CA LEU A 212 -18.73 6.23 -3.88
C LEU A 212 -18.45 7.74 -3.92
N PHE A 213 -17.17 8.13 -3.86
CA PHE A 213 -16.80 9.56 -3.89
C PHE A 213 -17.05 10.19 -5.26
N ALA A 214 -16.80 9.45 -6.34
CA ALA A 214 -17.10 9.88 -7.69
C ALA A 214 -18.61 10.06 -7.91
N ALA A 215 -19.43 9.12 -7.42
CA ALA A 215 -20.89 9.21 -7.49
C ALA A 215 -21.43 10.38 -6.67
N ALA A 216 -20.90 10.63 -5.48
CA ALA A 216 -21.27 11.78 -4.66
C ALA A 216 -21.00 13.10 -5.40
N LEU A 217 -19.80 13.26 -5.97
CA LEU A 217 -19.45 14.43 -6.78
C LEU A 217 -20.34 14.54 -8.03
N PHE A 218 -20.60 13.42 -8.70
CA PHE A 218 -21.46 13.36 -9.89
C PHE A 218 -22.89 13.83 -9.57
N VAL A 219 -23.47 13.31 -8.48
CA VAL A 219 -24.83 13.68 -8.03
C VAL A 219 -24.89 15.16 -7.65
N VAL A 220 -23.95 15.65 -6.84
CA VAL A 220 -23.88 17.07 -6.46
C VAL A 220 -23.79 17.94 -7.70
N THR A 221 -22.99 17.56 -8.68
CA THR A 221 -22.84 18.28 -9.94
C THR A 221 -24.12 18.24 -10.78
N ALA A 222 -24.78 17.07 -10.87
CA ALA A 222 -26.04 16.90 -11.60
C ALA A 222 -27.18 17.77 -11.04
N LEU A 223 -27.25 17.89 -9.71
CA LEU A 223 -28.26 18.75 -9.05
C LEU A 223 -28.10 20.22 -9.41
N GLY A 224 -26.91 20.66 -9.83
CA GLY A 224 -26.70 22.03 -10.31
C GLY A 224 -27.27 22.34 -11.67
N PHE A 225 -27.64 21.35 -12.47
CA PHE A 225 -28.36 21.57 -13.71
C PHE A 225 -29.86 21.61 -13.40
N ALA A 226 -30.50 22.79 -13.43
CA ALA A 226 -31.91 22.98 -13.13
C ALA A 226 -32.83 22.37 -14.23
N ASN A 227 -32.86 21.05 -14.41
CA ASN A 227 -33.65 20.37 -15.43
C ASN A 227 -34.30 19.10 -14.86
N LYS A 228 -35.53 18.76 -15.30
CA LYS A 228 -36.24 17.52 -14.93
C LYS A 228 -35.50 16.24 -15.32
N LYS A 229 -34.51 16.33 -16.22
CA LYS A 229 -33.59 15.22 -16.58
C LYS A 229 -32.54 14.88 -15.51
N ASN A 230 -32.45 15.69 -14.45
CA ASN A 230 -31.42 15.48 -13.38
C ASN A 230 -31.64 14.17 -12.62
N ALA A 231 -32.90 13.74 -12.45
CA ALA A 231 -33.23 12.47 -11.83
C ALA A 231 -32.59 11.29 -12.59
N VAL A 232 -32.63 11.34 -13.94
CA VAL A 232 -32.01 10.30 -14.79
C VAL A 232 -30.49 10.33 -14.66
N LEU A 233 -29.88 11.52 -14.59
CA LEU A 233 -28.43 11.64 -14.37
C LEU A 233 -28.02 11.10 -12.99
N CYS A 234 -28.79 11.38 -11.93
CA CYS A 234 -28.51 10.83 -10.61
C CYS A 234 -28.60 9.29 -10.60
N VAL A 235 -29.54 8.70 -11.35
CA VAL A 235 -29.63 7.24 -11.50
C VAL A 235 -28.38 6.70 -12.24
N ALA A 236 -27.88 7.42 -13.23
CA ALA A 236 -26.66 7.00 -13.94
C ALA A 236 -25.43 6.86 -13.02
N ALA A 237 -25.36 7.61 -11.92
CA ALA A 237 -24.29 7.46 -10.92
C ALA A 237 -24.31 6.11 -10.20
N VAL A 238 -25.45 5.42 -10.18
CA VAL A 238 -25.62 4.12 -9.52
C VAL A 238 -25.22 2.96 -10.47
N VAL A 239 -25.27 3.18 -11.77
CA VAL A 239 -25.04 2.14 -12.77
C VAL A 239 -23.69 1.40 -12.57
N PRO A 240 -22.55 2.06 -12.31
CA PRO A 240 -21.27 1.36 -12.11
C PRO A 240 -21.28 0.35 -10.94
N PHE A 241 -22.11 0.56 -9.93
CA PHE A 241 -22.23 -0.34 -8.77
C PHE A 241 -22.98 -1.65 -9.10
N LEU A 242 -23.65 -1.73 -10.25
CA LEU A 242 -24.34 -2.93 -10.71
C LEU A 242 -23.39 -3.93 -11.41
N PHE A 243 -22.18 -3.49 -11.74
CA PHE A 243 -21.19 -4.32 -12.41
C PHE A 243 -20.11 -4.75 -11.42
N PRO A 244 -19.68 -6.02 -11.46
CA PRO A 244 -18.53 -6.45 -10.68
C PRO A 244 -17.29 -5.68 -11.14
N VAL A 245 -16.56 -5.10 -10.20
CA VAL A 245 -15.27 -4.50 -10.51
C VAL A 245 -14.29 -5.63 -10.87
N PRO A 246 -13.62 -5.56 -12.02
CA PRO A 246 -12.64 -6.58 -12.37
C PRO A 246 -11.57 -6.71 -11.29
N SER A 247 -11.15 -7.93 -10.97
CA SER A 247 -9.99 -8.15 -10.11
C SER A 247 -8.79 -7.40 -10.69
N MET A 248 -8.05 -6.70 -9.85
CA MET A 248 -6.90 -5.91 -10.31
C MET A 248 -5.87 -6.81 -10.98
N ARG A 249 -5.72 -8.02 -10.46
CA ARG A 249 -4.85 -9.04 -11.01
C ARG A 249 -5.53 -10.41 -10.93
N GLU A 250 -5.38 -11.21 -11.98
CA GLU A 250 -5.76 -12.62 -12.00
C GLU A 250 -4.49 -13.46 -11.89
N ILE A 251 -4.33 -14.16 -10.77
CA ILE A 251 -3.26 -15.15 -10.61
C ILE A 251 -3.86 -16.52 -10.93
N PRO A 252 -3.24 -17.31 -11.84
CA PRO A 252 -3.64 -18.69 -12.06
C PRO A 252 -3.58 -19.48 -10.74
N GLY A 253 -4.65 -20.21 -10.42
CA GLY A 253 -4.75 -20.92 -9.15
C GLY A 253 -5.22 -20.07 -7.96
N GLY A 254 -5.78 -18.90 -8.20
CA GLY A 254 -6.32 -18.01 -7.17
C GLY A 254 -7.37 -18.71 -6.30
N VAL A 255 -7.18 -18.64 -4.98
CA VAL A 255 -8.05 -19.23 -3.96
C VAL A 255 -8.86 -18.15 -3.25
N TYR A 256 -8.21 -17.03 -2.94
CA TYR A 256 -8.81 -15.92 -2.22
C TYR A 256 -8.06 -14.61 -2.50
N SER A 257 -8.81 -13.52 -2.59
CA SER A 257 -8.25 -12.18 -2.67
C SER A 257 -9.05 -11.19 -1.84
N THR A 258 -8.39 -10.25 -1.21
CA THR A 258 -9.03 -9.23 -0.37
C THR A 258 -8.14 -8.00 -0.22
N GLU A 259 -8.73 -6.91 0.25
CA GLU A 259 -8.01 -5.73 0.71
C GLU A 259 -8.12 -5.61 2.23
N SER A 260 -7.05 -5.16 2.86
CA SER A 260 -7.02 -4.76 4.27
C SER A 260 -6.74 -3.26 4.40
N ALA A 261 -6.70 -2.75 5.62
CA ALA A 261 -6.22 -1.39 5.88
C ALA A 261 -4.74 -1.19 5.50
N TYR A 262 -3.97 -2.28 5.35
CA TYR A 262 -2.52 -2.25 5.12
C TYR A 262 -2.15 -2.53 3.67
N GLN A 263 -2.82 -3.52 3.02
CA GLN A 263 -2.35 -4.06 1.74
C GLN A 263 -3.45 -4.81 0.98
N TYR A 264 -3.22 -5.05 -0.32
CA TYR A 264 -3.95 -6.01 -1.12
C TYR A 264 -3.34 -7.40 -0.90
N ILE A 265 -4.17 -8.41 -0.64
CA ILE A 265 -3.74 -9.75 -0.23
C ILE A 265 -4.33 -10.77 -1.18
N GLU A 266 -3.50 -11.69 -1.67
CA GLU A 266 -3.94 -12.83 -2.48
C GLU A 266 -3.40 -14.14 -1.93
N VAL A 267 -4.24 -15.17 -1.99
CA VAL A 267 -3.88 -16.56 -1.72
C VAL A 267 -4.11 -17.37 -3.00
N PHE A 268 -3.12 -18.13 -3.41
CA PHE A 268 -3.23 -19.00 -4.59
C PHE A 268 -2.45 -20.31 -4.41
N ASP A 269 -2.79 -21.31 -5.21
CA ASP A 269 -2.18 -22.62 -5.18
C ASP A 269 -1.41 -22.88 -6.48
N ILE A 270 -0.16 -23.34 -6.36
CA ILE A 270 0.61 -23.91 -7.46
C ILE A 270 1.09 -25.30 -7.06
N GLY A 271 0.57 -26.32 -7.70
CA GLY A 271 0.87 -27.72 -7.38
C GLY A 271 0.53 -28.08 -5.93
N SER A 272 1.53 -28.52 -5.18
CA SER A 272 1.38 -28.87 -3.75
C SER A 272 1.62 -27.70 -2.80
N PHE A 273 1.89 -26.51 -3.31
CA PHE A 273 2.19 -25.36 -2.48
C PHE A 273 1.06 -24.33 -2.53
N ARG A 274 0.80 -23.70 -1.37
CA ARG A 274 -0.07 -22.54 -1.20
C ARG A 274 0.76 -21.33 -0.89
N TYR A 275 0.46 -20.24 -1.56
CA TYR A 275 1.19 -18.98 -1.48
C TYR A 275 0.31 -17.88 -0.91
N LEU A 276 0.90 -17.05 -0.05
CA LEU A 276 0.37 -15.76 0.38
C LEU A 276 1.24 -14.68 -0.25
N VAL A 277 0.62 -13.73 -0.91
CA VAL A 277 1.32 -12.58 -1.50
C VAL A 277 0.61 -11.29 -1.18
N TYR A 278 1.39 -10.22 -1.14
CA TYR A 278 0.89 -8.87 -0.95
C TYR A 278 1.14 -8.05 -2.21
N ASN A 279 0.25 -7.10 -2.50
CA ASN A 279 0.37 -6.08 -3.54
C ASN A 279 0.79 -6.67 -4.92
N ASP A 280 1.97 -6.29 -5.44
CA ASP A 280 2.46 -6.66 -6.77
C ASP A 280 2.93 -8.12 -6.94
N ALA A 281 2.99 -8.91 -5.85
CA ALA A 281 3.42 -10.33 -5.81
C ALA A 281 4.79 -10.61 -6.45
N VAL A 282 5.74 -9.67 -6.35
CA VAL A 282 7.13 -9.91 -6.76
C VAL A 282 7.83 -10.90 -5.81
N GLY A 283 7.36 -11.03 -4.55
CA GLY A 283 7.82 -12.00 -3.55
C GLY A 283 6.65 -12.71 -2.86
N PHE A 284 6.97 -13.83 -2.22
CA PHE A 284 6.00 -14.58 -1.45
C PHE A 284 6.16 -14.27 0.04
N GLN A 285 5.08 -13.85 0.68
CA GLN A 285 5.07 -13.61 2.12
C GLN A 285 4.96 -14.91 2.91
N THR A 286 4.32 -15.90 2.31
CA THR A 286 4.23 -17.24 2.88
C THR A 286 4.14 -18.28 1.78
N VAL A 287 4.85 -19.38 1.99
CA VAL A 287 4.73 -20.59 1.19
C VAL A 287 4.45 -21.76 2.11
N ALA A 288 3.31 -22.40 1.95
CA ALA A 288 2.91 -23.59 2.70
C ALA A 288 2.93 -24.82 1.80
N ASN A 289 3.50 -25.91 2.27
CA ASN A 289 3.39 -27.20 1.62
C ASN A 289 2.11 -27.91 2.10
N LYS A 290 1.15 -28.15 1.20
CA LYS A 290 -0.11 -28.82 1.52
C LYS A 290 0.03 -30.32 1.83
N ARG A 291 1.18 -30.91 1.56
CA ARG A 291 1.45 -32.35 1.71
C ARG A 291 2.44 -32.69 2.82
N GLY A 292 3.04 -31.69 3.46
CA GLY A 292 4.04 -31.91 4.48
C GLY A 292 4.37 -30.67 5.28
N VAL A 293 5.18 -30.83 6.30
CA VAL A 293 5.57 -29.75 7.21
C VAL A 293 6.65 -28.85 6.60
N PHE A 294 7.56 -29.45 5.84
CA PHE A 294 8.70 -28.72 5.27
C PHE A 294 8.33 -28.01 3.97
N THR A 295 8.85 -26.82 3.84
CA THR A 295 8.63 -25.95 2.68
C THR A 295 9.80 -25.95 1.69
N GLY A 296 11.00 -26.31 2.16
CA GLY A 296 12.27 -26.17 1.44
C GLY A 296 12.83 -24.74 1.49
N LEU A 297 12.27 -23.85 2.34
CA LEU A 297 12.63 -22.45 2.46
C LEU A 297 13.19 -22.14 3.86
N TYR A 298 13.49 -20.87 4.11
CA TYR A 298 14.09 -20.41 5.36
C TYR A 298 13.26 -20.72 6.61
N TYR A 299 11.95 -20.88 6.51
CA TYR A 299 11.07 -21.26 7.63
C TYR A 299 11.56 -22.53 8.32
N ASP A 300 12.01 -23.51 7.54
CA ASP A 300 12.41 -24.82 8.02
C ASP A 300 13.62 -24.73 8.97
N TYR A 301 14.50 -23.73 8.77
CA TYR A 301 15.68 -23.50 9.60
C TYR A 301 15.35 -22.98 11.00
N TYR A 302 14.21 -22.29 11.17
CA TYR A 302 13.75 -21.85 12.48
C TYR A 302 13.32 -23.02 13.39
N SER A 303 12.98 -24.16 12.81
CA SER A 303 12.70 -25.39 13.56
C SER A 303 13.92 -25.93 14.30
N LEU A 304 15.14 -25.50 13.95
CA LEU A 304 16.37 -25.87 14.65
C LEU A 304 16.65 -25.00 15.88
N LEU A 305 16.03 -23.82 16.02
CA LEU A 305 16.33 -22.89 17.12
C LEU A 305 16.17 -23.48 18.52
N PRO A 306 15.14 -24.30 18.82
CA PRO A 306 15.02 -24.95 20.11
C PRO A 306 16.20 -25.84 20.47
N LEU A 307 16.85 -26.45 19.48
CA LEU A 307 18.01 -27.34 19.67
C LEU A 307 19.33 -26.58 19.92
N LEU A 308 19.36 -25.28 19.64
CA LEU A 308 20.53 -24.42 19.89
C LEU A 308 20.55 -23.88 21.33
N LEU A 309 19.49 -24.11 22.11
CA LEU A 309 19.40 -23.67 23.49
C LEU A 309 19.90 -24.77 24.45
N GLU A 310 20.62 -24.37 25.50
CA GLU A 310 21.12 -25.30 26.52
C GLU A 310 19.99 -25.98 27.32
N THR A 311 18.87 -25.32 27.43
CA THR A 311 17.68 -25.84 28.11
C THR A 311 16.47 -25.74 27.17
N PRO A 312 15.53 -26.70 27.21
CA PRO A 312 14.35 -26.65 26.38
C PRO A 312 13.62 -25.32 26.55
N PRO A 313 13.33 -24.61 25.44
CA PRO A 313 12.63 -23.33 25.49
C PRO A 313 11.20 -23.51 25.95
N LYS A 314 10.70 -22.56 26.74
CA LYS A 314 9.32 -22.53 27.24
C LYS A 314 8.43 -21.62 26.41
N ARG A 315 9.03 -20.56 25.83
CA ARG A 315 8.26 -19.54 25.12
C ARG A 315 9.00 -19.01 23.90
N ALA A 316 8.27 -18.92 22.80
CA ALA A 316 8.72 -18.27 21.58
C ALA A 316 7.82 -17.08 21.24
N LEU A 317 8.41 -16.01 20.72
CA LEU A 317 7.73 -14.85 20.15
C LEU A 317 8.04 -14.78 18.65
N ILE A 318 7.01 -14.62 17.84
CA ILE A 318 7.14 -14.40 16.39
C ILE A 318 6.60 -13.02 16.08
N ILE A 319 7.41 -12.15 15.51
CA ILE A 319 7.04 -10.80 15.05
C ILE A 319 6.89 -10.85 13.53
N GLY A 320 5.65 -10.71 13.05
CA GLY A 320 5.23 -11.02 11.70
C GLY A 320 4.72 -12.45 11.60
N LEU A 321 3.41 -12.60 11.38
CA LEU A 321 2.79 -13.93 11.33
C LEU A 321 2.77 -14.50 9.91
N GLY A 322 2.44 -13.66 8.92
CA GLY A 322 2.14 -14.13 7.58
C GLY A 322 1.08 -15.23 7.59
N GLY A 323 1.33 -16.35 6.90
CA GLY A 323 0.47 -17.56 6.98
C GLY A 323 0.68 -18.42 8.22
N GLY A 324 1.60 -18.06 9.12
CA GLY A 324 1.84 -18.79 10.37
C GLY A 324 2.69 -20.06 10.24
N ILE A 325 3.46 -20.22 9.16
CA ILE A 325 4.22 -21.45 8.89
C ILE A 325 5.28 -21.70 9.97
N ILE A 326 6.00 -20.66 10.41
CA ILE A 326 7.00 -20.78 11.49
C ILE A 326 6.32 -21.27 12.77
N ALA A 327 5.16 -20.71 13.12
CA ALA A 327 4.41 -21.12 14.30
C ALA A 327 3.92 -22.57 14.20
N ASN A 328 3.40 -22.96 13.03
CA ASN A 328 2.93 -24.33 12.78
C ASN A 328 4.08 -25.35 12.87
N GLN A 329 5.25 -25.03 12.29
CA GLN A 329 6.44 -25.91 12.36
C GLN A 329 6.99 -26.02 13.79
N LEU A 330 7.09 -24.91 14.52
CA LEU A 330 7.52 -24.95 15.93
C LEU A 330 6.55 -25.77 16.78
N TYR A 331 5.24 -25.61 16.60
CA TYR A 331 4.27 -26.43 17.30
C TYR A 331 4.33 -27.91 16.92
N TYR A 332 4.55 -28.21 15.64
CA TYR A 332 4.63 -29.60 15.17
C TYR A 332 5.79 -30.36 15.82
N PHE A 333 6.99 -29.73 15.91
CA PHE A 333 8.18 -30.37 16.47
C PHE A 333 8.30 -30.22 17.98
N TYR A 334 7.72 -29.14 18.56
CA TYR A 334 7.86 -28.80 19.98
C TYR A 334 6.52 -28.31 20.55
N PRO A 335 5.52 -29.19 20.71
CA PRO A 335 4.17 -28.79 21.10
C PRO A 335 4.06 -28.20 22.51
N GLU A 336 5.09 -28.39 23.35
CA GLU A 336 5.18 -27.84 24.70
C GLU A 336 5.61 -26.36 24.74
N ILE A 337 6.14 -25.81 23.64
CA ILE A 337 6.54 -24.39 23.58
C ILE A 337 5.29 -23.51 23.46
N GLY A 338 5.12 -22.60 24.41
CA GLY A 338 4.10 -21.58 24.31
C GLY A 338 4.48 -20.52 23.23
N ILE A 339 3.70 -20.44 22.15
CA ILE A 339 3.99 -19.55 21.03
C ILE A 339 3.08 -18.33 21.09
N ASP A 340 3.69 -17.14 21.15
CA ASP A 340 3.05 -15.85 20.97
C ASP A 340 3.43 -15.32 19.57
N ALA A 341 2.48 -14.86 18.80
CA ALA A 341 2.70 -14.24 17.50
C ALA A 341 2.09 -12.84 17.45
N VAL A 342 2.75 -11.91 16.79
CA VAL A 342 2.30 -10.53 16.64
C VAL A 342 2.15 -10.21 15.16
N GLU A 343 0.97 -9.76 14.77
CA GLU A 343 0.65 -9.40 13.40
C GLU A 343 -0.14 -8.07 13.40
N ILE A 344 0.30 -7.14 12.58
CA ILE A 344 -0.33 -5.82 12.51
C ILE A 344 -1.65 -5.85 11.75
N ASP A 345 -1.77 -6.72 10.76
CA ASP A 345 -2.92 -6.80 9.86
C ASP A 345 -3.92 -7.87 10.34
N PRO A 346 -5.10 -7.48 10.86
CA PRO A 346 -6.10 -8.46 11.32
C PRO A 346 -6.60 -9.38 10.19
N LYS A 347 -6.54 -8.92 8.93
CA LYS A 347 -6.95 -9.73 7.78
C LYS A 347 -5.94 -10.86 7.50
N VAL A 348 -4.65 -10.61 7.72
CA VAL A 348 -3.61 -11.65 7.63
C VAL A 348 -3.83 -12.73 8.70
N ILE A 349 -4.21 -12.35 9.93
CA ILE A 349 -4.54 -13.30 11.00
C ILE A 349 -5.73 -14.19 10.59
N GLU A 350 -6.78 -13.60 10.03
CA GLU A 350 -7.95 -14.36 9.52
C GLU A 350 -7.53 -15.35 8.42
N ILE A 351 -6.68 -14.90 7.48
CA ILE A 351 -6.18 -15.71 6.37
C ILE A 351 -5.29 -16.85 6.87
N ALA A 352 -4.40 -16.58 7.83
CA ALA A 352 -3.55 -17.62 8.43
C ALA A 352 -4.39 -18.78 9.01
N ARG A 353 -5.48 -18.46 9.71
CA ARG A 353 -6.41 -19.46 10.26
C ARG A 353 -7.21 -20.18 9.18
N SER A 354 -7.78 -19.42 8.23
CA SER A 354 -8.74 -19.97 7.26
C SER A 354 -8.07 -20.74 6.11
N TYR A 355 -6.86 -20.34 5.72
CA TYR A 355 -6.21 -20.86 4.51
C TYR A 355 -4.87 -21.55 4.77
N PHE A 356 -4.19 -21.27 5.90
CA PHE A 356 -2.87 -21.84 6.21
C PHE A 356 -2.86 -22.74 7.45
N ALA A 357 -4.04 -23.10 7.95
CA ALA A 357 -4.21 -24.01 9.07
C ALA A 357 -3.37 -23.62 10.31
N LEU A 358 -3.32 -22.31 10.62
CA LEU A 358 -2.66 -21.84 11.84
C LEU A 358 -3.26 -22.55 13.05
N VAL A 359 -2.40 -23.18 13.86
CA VAL A 359 -2.83 -23.97 15.03
C VAL A 359 -3.44 -23.07 16.11
N ASP A 360 -4.53 -23.52 16.73
CA ASP A 360 -5.32 -22.73 17.69
C ASP A 360 -4.58 -22.38 18.99
N THR A 361 -3.55 -23.16 19.34
CA THR A 361 -2.73 -22.94 20.54
C THR A 361 -1.81 -21.72 20.42
N VAL A 362 -1.55 -21.21 19.21
CA VAL A 362 -0.80 -19.99 18.98
C VAL A 362 -1.61 -18.77 19.41
N ARG A 363 -1.09 -18.02 20.37
CA ARG A 363 -1.72 -16.77 20.81
C ARG A 363 -1.31 -15.65 19.89
N VAL A 364 -2.24 -15.16 19.09
CA VAL A 364 -1.99 -14.07 18.15
C VAL A 364 -2.45 -12.74 18.74
N PHE A 365 -1.56 -11.74 18.69
CA PHE A 365 -1.80 -10.37 19.11
C PHE A 365 -1.87 -9.47 17.87
N ASN A 366 -3.00 -8.84 17.65
CA ASN A 366 -3.15 -7.87 16.57
C ASN A 366 -2.60 -6.52 17.02
N GLN A 367 -1.30 -6.31 16.76
CA GLN A 367 -0.57 -5.12 17.21
C GLN A 367 0.68 -4.90 16.36
N ASP A 368 1.21 -3.68 16.37
CA ASP A 368 2.57 -3.41 15.86
C ASP A 368 3.62 -4.16 16.70
N GLY A 369 4.58 -4.81 16.01
CA GLY A 369 5.59 -5.65 16.66
C GLY A 369 6.47 -4.91 17.66
N ARG A 370 6.88 -3.66 17.35
CA ARG A 370 7.70 -2.86 18.26
C ARG A 370 6.91 -2.38 19.46
N VAL A 371 5.66 -1.96 19.26
CA VAL A 371 4.77 -1.58 20.35
C VAL A 371 4.56 -2.75 21.30
N PHE A 372 4.33 -3.95 20.77
CA PHE A 372 4.18 -5.16 21.58
C PHE A 372 5.41 -5.45 22.42
N VAL A 373 6.62 -5.43 21.82
CA VAL A 373 7.88 -5.67 22.54
C VAL A 373 8.13 -4.60 23.62
N ASN A 374 7.84 -3.34 23.30
CA ASN A 374 8.09 -2.23 24.22
C ASN A 374 7.17 -2.24 25.45
N LEU A 375 5.92 -2.65 25.27
CA LEU A 375 4.93 -2.75 26.37
C LEU A 375 4.96 -4.11 27.07
N GLY A 376 5.59 -5.12 26.47
CA GLY A 376 5.62 -6.49 26.97
C GLY A 376 6.44 -6.64 28.24
N LYS A 377 5.90 -7.42 29.20
CA LYS A 377 6.58 -7.80 30.45
C LYS A 377 7.05 -9.26 30.45
N ARG A 378 6.72 -10.00 29.41
CA ARG A 378 7.07 -11.43 29.31
C ARG A 378 8.47 -11.61 28.82
N LYS A 379 9.13 -12.69 29.30
CA LYS A 379 10.41 -13.15 28.76
C LYS A 379 10.20 -14.29 27.79
N TYR A 380 10.99 -14.30 26.74
CA TYR A 380 10.97 -15.31 25.68
C TYR A 380 12.35 -15.94 25.55
N ASP A 381 12.38 -17.23 25.28
CA ASP A 381 13.63 -17.96 25.05
C ASP A 381 14.06 -17.84 23.58
N ILE A 382 13.09 -17.67 22.71
CA ILE A 382 13.28 -17.47 21.27
C ILE A 382 12.44 -16.27 20.84
N VAL A 383 13.04 -15.32 20.12
CA VAL A 383 12.35 -14.26 19.41
C VAL A 383 12.70 -14.34 17.94
N ILE A 384 11.68 -14.47 17.09
CA ILE A 384 11.83 -14.53 15.63
C ILE A 384 11.24 -13.27 15.04
N ILE A 385 12.02 -12.55 14.22
CA ILE A 385 11.59 -11.38 13.47
C ILE A 385 11.46 -11.77 12.00
N ASP A 386 10.25 -11.87 11.51
CA ASP A 386 9.91 -12.19 10.12
C ASP A 386 8.80 -11.26 9.63
N ALA A 387 8.99 -9.96 9.85
CA ALA A 387 8.05 -8.92 9.49
C ALA A 387 8.53 -8.16 8.26
N TYR A 388 7.71 -8.19 7.22
CA TYR A 388 7.95 -7.49 5.97
C TYR A 388 6.77 -6.60 5.62
N THR A 389 7.09 -5.39 5.17
CA THR A 389 6.17 -4.58 4.39
C THR A 389 6.52 -4.77 2.93
N GLN A 390 5.53 -4.99 2.07
CA GLN A 390 5.76 -5.04 0.61
C GLN A 390 6.94 -5.95 0.21
N GLN A 391 6.80 -7.24 0.40
CA GLN A 391 7.64 -8.31 -0.19
C GLN A 391 9.11 -8.42 0.25
N VAL A 392 9.87 -7.34 0.26
CA VAL A 392 11.33 -7.37 0.53
C VAL A 392 11.78 -6.28 1.51
N TYR A 393 10.87 -5.40 1.93
CA TYR A 393 11.22 -4.30 2.84
C TYR A 393 10.90 -4.69 4.28
N ILE A 394 11.94 -4.78 5.09
CA ILE A 394 11.78 -4.88 6.54
C ILE A 394 11.39 -3.49 7.06
N PRO A 395 10.33 -3.36 7.89
CA PRO A 395 10.00 -2.08 8.49
C PRO A 395 11.21 -1.50 9.21
N PHE A 396 11.63 -0.28 8.84
CA PHE A 396 12.89 0.30 9.33
C PHE A 396 12.95 0.32 10.87
N HIS A 397 11.83 0.59 11.53
CA HIS A 397 11.73 0.64 13.00
C HIS A 397 11.89 -0.72 13.70
N LEU A 398 11.95 -1.83 12.95
CA LEU A 398 12.26 -3.19 13.43
C LEU A 398 13.71 -3.61 13.13
N THR A 399 14.58 -2.67 12.73
CA THR A 399 15.98 -2.96 12.36
C THR A 399 16.99 -2.10 13.15
N THR A 400 16.51 -1.25 14.04
CA THR A 400 17.30 -0.24 14.74
C THR A 400 17.93 -0.79 16.03
N MET A 401 19.02 -0.18 16.47
CA MET A 401 19.71 -0.51 17.71
C MET A 401 18.76 -0.39 18.93
N GLU A 402 17.90 0.61 18.91
CA GLU A 402 16.90 0.86 19.95
C GLU A 402 15.89 -0.29 20.02
N PHE A 403 15.40 -0.75 18.87
CA PHE A 403 14.48 -1.88 18.80
C PHE A 403 15.15 -3.19 19.24
N PHE A 404 16.34 -3.51 18.75
CA PHE A 404 17.05 -4.71 19.18
C PHE A 404 17.37 -4.68 20.68
N SER A 405 17.65 -3.51 21.25
CA SER A 405 17.80 -3.34 22.70
C SER A 405 16.49 -3.60 23.44
N GLN A 406 15.34 -3.23 22.87
CA GLN A 406 14.02 -3.56 23.42
C GLN A 406 13.77 -5.07 23.39
N VAL A 407 14.05 -5.72 22.26
CA VAL A 407 13.95 -7.19 22.12
C VAL A 407 14.85 -7.90 23.11
N LYS A 408 16.11 -7.47 23.25
CA LYS A 408 17.06 -8.05 24.23
C LYS A 408 16.51 -7.99 25.67
N ARG A 409 15.88 -6.89 26.05
CA ARG A 409 15.20 -6.80 27.38
C ARG A 409 14.05 -7.81 27.53
N GLY A 410 13.41 -8.22 26.43
CA GLY A 410 12.36 -9.24 26.38
C GLY A 410 12.87 -10.67 26.29
N LEU A 411 14.15 -10.89 25.97
CA LEU A 411 14.76 -12.21 25.93
C LEU A 411 15.10 -12.71 27.35
N SER A 412 15.08 -14.04 27.54
CA SER A 412 15.72 -14.70 28.68
C SER A 412 17.26 -14.58 28.57
N ASP A 413 17.96 -14.76 29.66
CA ASP A 413 19.43 -14.54 29.71
C ASP A 413 20.23 -15.39 28.72
N LYS A 414 19.68 -16.56 28.34
CA LYS A 414 20.26 -17.47 27.32
C LYS A 414 19.48 -17.51 26.02
N GLY A 415 18.57 -16.56 25.82
CA GLY A 415 17.67 -16.53 24.68
C GLY A 415 18.37 -16.20 23.36
N ILE A 416 17.71 -16.57 22.27
CA ILE A 416 18.18 -16.33 20.90
C ILE A 416 17.18 -15.44 20.18
N LEU A 417 17.70 -14.37 19.56
CA LEU A 417 16.99 -13.63 18.52
C LEU A 417 17.33 -14.25 17.16
N ALA A 418 16.33 -14.51 16.34
CA ALA A 418 16.47 -14.91 14.96
C ALA A 418 15.74 -13.91 14.05
N MET A 419 16.30 -13.60 12.87
CA MET A 419 15.73 -12.65 11.94
C MET A 419 15.93 -13.13 10.50
N ASN A 420 14.87 -13.05 9.69
CA ASN A 420 15.00 -13.17 8.25
C ASN A 420 15.46 -11.85 7.63
N VAL A 421 16.50 -11.90 6.80
CA VAL A 421 16.97 -10.75 6.03
C VAL A 421 17.11 -11.15 4.57
N SER A 422 16.14 -10.76 3.76
CA SER A 422 16.20 -10.99 2.32
C SER A 422 17.19 -10.03 1.67
N SER A 423 18.24 -10.57 1.08
CA SER A 423 19.28 -9.83 0.39
C SER A 423 19.89 -10.65 -0.73
N ALA A 424 20.19 -10.00 -1.84
CA ALA A 424 20.77 -10.65 -3.01
C ALA A 424 22.18 -11.22 -2.76
N ARG A 425 22.92 -10.66 -1.78
CA ARG A 425 24.31 -11.01 -1.48
C ARG A 425 24.54 -11.05 0.03
N ASN A 426 25.43 -11.96 0.48
CA ASN A 426 25.82 -12.10 1.90
C ASN A 426 26.57 -10.88 2.46
N ASP A 427 27.19 -10.11 1.59
CA ASP A 427 28.00 -8.93 1.89
C ASP A 427 27.29 -7.62 1.48
N SER A 428 25.97 -7.66 1.36
CA SER A 428 25.22 -6.46 0.96
C SER A 428 25.21 -5.39 2.07
N PRO A 429 25.07 -4.11 1.71
CA PRO A 429 24.95 -3.03 2.68
C PRO A 429 23.83 -3.26 3.70
N LEU A 430 22.71 -3.84 3.27
CA LEU A 430 21.58 -4.14 4.15
C LEU A 430 21.97 -5.14 5.24
N ILE A 431 22.49 -6.31 4.84
CA ILE A 431 22.80 -7.36 5.80
C ILE A 431 23.96 -6.97 6.72
N LYS A 432 24.96 -6.25 6.18
CA LYS A 432 26.09 -5.72 6.95
C LYS A 432 25.65 -4.68 7.97
N SER A 433 24.78 -3.75 7.61
CA SER A 433 24.25 -2.77 8.55
C SER A 433 23.39 -3.41 9.65
N ILE A 434 22.57 -4.42 9.32
CA ILE A 434 21.76 -5.15 10.30
C ILE A 434 22.67 -5.96 11.24
N THR A 435 23.63 -6.71 10.72
CA THR A 435 24.56 -7.50 11.57
C THR A 435 25.43 -6.60 12.45
N ASN A 436 25.92 -5.45 11.95
CA ASN A 436 26.61 -4.44 12.76
C ASN A 436 25.73 -3.89 13.87
N THR A 437 24.44 -3.60 13.57
CA THR A 437 23.49 -3.10 14.56
C THR A 437 23.26 -4.12 15.67
N LEU A 438 23.09 -5.39 15.29
CA LEU A 438 22.94 -6.48 16.25
C LEU A 438 24.20 -6.68 17.10
N ARG A 439 25.41 -6.56 16.52
CA ARG A 439 26.70 -6.65 17.24
C ARG A 439 26.90 -5.59 18.30
N LEU A 440 26.28 -4.41 18.15
CA LEU A 440 26.30 -3.38 19.19
C LEU A 440 25.39 -3.71 20.39
N VAL A 441 24.45 -4.62 20.20
CA VAL A 441 23.46 -4.98 21.22
C VAL A 441 23.77 -6.35 21.83
N PHE A 442 24.19 -7.33 21.01
CA PHE A 442 24.43 -8.72 21.41
C PHE A 442 25.93 -9.08 21.34
N GLY A 443 26.36 -9.98 22.20
CA GLY A 443 27.73 -10.47 22.23
C GLY A 443 28.16 -11.24 20.98
N HIS A 444 27.24 -12.03 20.40
CA HIS A 444 27.49 -12.87 19.25
C HIS A 444 26.39 -12.70 18.20
N VAL A 445 26.78 -12.64 16.93
CA VAL A 445 25.87 -12.54 15.77
C VAL A 445 26.35 -13.52 14.71
N TYR A 446 25.45 -14.36 14.22
CA TYR A 446 25.72 -15.37 13.22
C TYR A 446 24.84 -15.16 12.00
N GLN A 447 25.34 -15.55 10.83
CA GLN A 447 24.61 -15.44 9.56
C GLN A 447 24.67 -16.78 8.82
N LEU A 448 23.54 -17.17 8.26
CA LEU A 448 23.40 -18.31 7.35
C LEU A 448 22.66 -17.87 6.09
N ARG A 449 23.25 -18.09 4.93
CA ARG A 449 22.53 -17.94 3.66
C ARG A 449 21.76 -19.20 3.33
N ILE A 450 20.49 -19.03 2.96
CA ILE A 450 19.65 -20.15 2.55
C ILE A 450 19.96 -20.53 1.10
N PRO A 451 20.17 -21.84 0.80
CA PRO A 451 20.45 -22.29 -0.56
C PRO A 451 19.35 -21.90 -1.55
N HIS A 452 19.74 -21.48 -2.72
CA HIS A 452 18.83 -21.13 -3.81
C HIS A 452 17.78 -20.04 -3.47
N SER A 453 18.02 -19.26 -2.40
CA SER A 453 17.14 -18.18 -1.95
C SER A 453 17.92 -16.86 -1.85
N VAL A 454 17.16 -15.77 -1.75
CA VAL A 454 17.68 -14.46 -1.34
C VAL A 454 17.64 -14.26 0.17
N ASP A 455 17.10 -15.23 0.91
CA ASP A 455 16.92 -15.14 2.35
C ASP A 455 18.20 -15.50 3.10
N ASN A 456 18.40 -14.81 4.22
CA ASN A 456 19.44 -15.09 5.19
C ASN A 456 18.82 -15.19 6.57
N VAL A 457 19.18 -16.20 7.32
CA VAL A 457 18.87 -16.31 8.74
C VAL A 457 20.00 -15.66 9.53
N VAL A 458 19.69 -14.61 10.27
CA VAL A 458 20.61 -13.94 11.18
C VAL A 458 20.22 -14.30 12.60
N LEU A 459 21.17 -14.81 13.40
CA LEU A 459 20.98 -15.12 14.81
C LEU A 459 21.80 -14.18 15.68
N ALA A 460 21.25 -13.79 16.82
CA ALA A 460 21.97 -12.98 17.81
C ALA A 460 21.70 -13.48 19.23
N SER A 461 22.75 -13.53 20.05
CA SER A 461 22.70 -13.96 21.46
C SER A 461 23.86 -13.36 22.24
N ASP A 462 23.72 -13.27 23.57
CA ASP A 462 24.84 -12.86 24.44
C ASP A 462 25.83 -13.99 24.73
N ARG A 463 25.44 -15.23 24.45
CA ARG A 463 26.33 -16.39 24.52
C ARG A 463 26.75 -16.87 23.14
N SER A 464 27.88 -17.51 23.06
CA SER A 464 28.26 -18.24 21.84
C SER A 464 27.28 -19.39 21.59
N ILE A 465 26.90 -19.58 20.33
CA ILE A 465 26.02 -20.67 19.90
C ILE A 465 26.89 -21.79 19.31
N ASP A 466 26.73 -23.00 19.85
CA ASP A 466 27.28 -24.20 19.25
C ASP A 466 26.27 -24.77 18.24
N PHE A 467 26.66 -24.88 16.99
CA PHE A 467 25.85 -25.45 15.92
C PHE A 467 26.03 -26.99 15.79
N ALA A 468 26.68 -27.63 16.75
CA ALA A 468 26.73 -29.10 16.83
C ALA A 468 25.36 -29.62 17.32
N PHE A 469 24.56 -30.15 16.43
CA PHE A 469 23.27 -30.72 16.79
C PHE A 469 23.43 -32.12 17.37
N PRO A 470 22.84 -32.44 18.54
CA PRO A 470 22.97 -33.77 19.15
C PRO A 470 22.45 -34.87 18.23
N VAL A 471 23.21 -35.94 18.08
CA VAL A 471 22.80 -37.12 17.31
C VAL A 471 21.54 -37.70 17.94
N GLY A 472 20.47 -37.86 17.15
CA GLY A 472 19.16 -38.37 17.64
C GLY A 472 18.20 -37.30 18.14
N ALA A 473 18.65 -36.05 18.42
CA ALA A 473 17.75 -34.95 18.75
C ALA A 473 17.11 -34.30 17.50
N VAL A 474 17.75 -34.49 16.35
CA VAL A 474 17.27 -33.95 15.07
C VAL A 474 16.36 -34.97 14.41
N GLU A 475 15.10 -34.60 14.20
CA GLU A 475 14.14 -35.41 13.45
C GLU A 475 14.69 -35.75 12.04
N LYS A 476 14.32 -36.93 11.54
CA LYS A 476 14.83 -37.46 10.27
C LYS A 476 14.65 -36.48 9.09
N GLY A 477 13.56 -35.71 9.09
CA GLY A 477 13.31 -34.69 8.07
C GLY A 477 14.17 -33.43 8.18
N MET A 478 14.74 -33.11 9.35
CA MET A 478 15.57 -31.93 9.60
C MET A 478 17.08 -32.19 9.45
N GLN A 479 17.52 -33.43 9.26
CA GLN A 479 18.96 -33.81 9.27
C GLN A 479 19.77 -33.03 8.22
N GLY A 480 19.25 -32.91 6.99
CA GLY A 480 19.90 -32.15 5.93
C GLY A 480 20.04 -30.65 6.25
N ILE A 481 19.00 -30.06 6.86
CA ILE A 481 19.00 -28.66 7.27
C ILE A 481 19.97 -28.43 8.42
N ALA A 482 20.01 -29.35 9.39
CA ALA A 482 20.96 -29.31 10.52
C ALA A 482 22.40 -29.41 10.05
N GLN A 483 22.71 -30.37 9.16
CA GLN A 483 24.06 -30.55 8.58
C GLN A 483 24.50 -29.29 7.81
N TYR A 484 23.61 -28.71 7.00
CA TYR A 484 23.88 -27.48 6.31
C TYR A 484 24.12 -26.32 7.29
N SER A 485 23.29 -26.18 8.31
CA SER A 485 23.41 -25.14 9.34
C SER A 485 24.75 -25.28 10.10
N GLN A 486 25.13 -26.49 10.48
CA GLN A 486 26.39 -26.75 11.16
C GLN A 486 27.62 -26.34 10.31
N GLN A 487 27.53 -26.54 9.00
CA GLN A 487 28.65 -26.26 8.10
C GLN A 487 28.74 -24.77 7.72
N PHE A 488 27.64 -24.08 7.60
CA PHE A 488 27.58 -22.77 6.91
C PHE A 488 27.15 -21.60 7.79
N PHE A 489 26.70 -21.79 9.05
CA PHE A 489 26.60 -20.67 9.97
C PHE A 489 27.97 -20.08 10.24
N THR A 490 28.10 -18.80 10.00
CA THR A 490 29.34 -18.06 10.25
C THR A 490 29.10 -16.91 11.21
N GLU A 491 30.02 -16.71 12.16
CA GLU A 491 29.96 -15.54 13.04
C GLU A 491 30.33 -14.28 12.26
N SER A 492 29.47 -13.27 12.36
CA SER A 492 29.66 -11.98 11.71
C SER A 492 30.48 -11.06 12.60
N ALA A 493 31.65 -10.65 12.14
CA ALA A 493 32.42 -9.58 12.76
C ALA A 493 31.80 -8.21 12.47
N TYR A 494 32.06 -7.24 13.34
CA TYR A 494 31.71 -5.86 13.08
C TYR A 494 32.53 -5.32 11.89
N ASP A 495 31.87 -4.70 10.94
CA ASP A 495 32.47 -4.19 9.71
C ASP A 495 32.36 -2.65 9.69
N GLU A 496 33.48 -1.95 9.91
CA GLU A 496 33.53 -0.49 10.00
C GLU A 496 33.06 0.24 8.72
N GLY A 497 33.05 -0.47 7.57
CA GLY A 497 32.57 0.07 6.29
C GLY A 497 31.08 0.32 6.24
N TYR A 498 30.31 -0.22 7.20
CA TYR A 498 28.84 -0.13 7.21
C TYR A 498 28.33 0.44 8.53
N LYS A 499 27.48 1.48 8.44
CA LYS A 499 26.95 2.13 9.63
C LYS A 499 25.83 1.32 10.27
N PRO A 500 25.79 1.25 11.61
CA PRO A 500 24.64 0.72 12.33
C PRO A 500 23.38 1.54 12.07
N LEU A 501 22.24 0.89 12.23
CA LEU A 501 20.91 1.48 12.06
C LEU A 501 20.38 1.98 13.41
N THR A 502 19.86 3.19 13.41
CA THR A 502 19.23 3.83 14.58
C THR A 502 17.86 4.37 14.20
N ASP A 503 17.03 4.71 15.19
CA ASP A 503 15.71 5.29 14.93
C ASP A 503 15.79 6.59 14.13
N ASP A 504 16.87 7.35 14.29
CA ASP A 504 17.14 8.56 13.53
C ASP A 504 17.67 8.28 12.10
N ARG A 505 18.28 7.09 11.89
CA ARG A 505 18.90 6.74 10.60
C ARG A 505 18.82 5.25 10.30
N ALA A 506 17.77 4.85 9.60
CA ALA A 506 17.61 3.48 9.10
C ALA A 506 17.08 3.49 7.64
N PRO A 507 17.93 3.76 6.63
CA PRO A 507 17.52 3.90 5.22
C PRO A 507 17.33 2.54 4.55
N ILE A 508 16.52 1.66 5.14
CA ILE A 508 16.30 0.27 4.69
C ILE A 508 15.78 0.22 3.25
N GLU A 509 14.74 0.99 2.94
CA GLU A 509 14.15 1.02 1.60
C GLU A 509 15.19 1.40 0.54
N HIS A 510 15.98 2.44 0.81
CA HIS A 510 17.04 2.87 -0.09
C HIS A 510 18.13 1.80 -0.28
N MET A 511 18.49 1.06 0.78
CA MET A 511 19.47 -0.03 0.69
C MET A 511 18.95 -1.18 -0.18
N VAL A 512 17.69 -1.57 0.01
CA VAL A 512 17.03 -2.62 -0.79
C VAL A 512 16.90 -2.19 -2.25
N ASP A 513 16.41 -0.98 -2.50
CA ASP A 513 16.27 -0.43 -3.85
C ASP A 513 17.60 -0.38 -4.60
N TRP A 514 18.68 0.01 -3.89
CA TRP A 514 20.03 0.07 -4.46
C TRP A 514 20.58 -1.31 -4.79
N GLU A 515 20.27 -2.34 -3.98
CA GLU A 515 20.61 -3.73 -4.29
C GLU A 515 19.89 -4.26 -5.52
N ILE A 516 18.58 -4.00 -5.59
CA ILE A 516 17.76 -4.35 -6.74
C ILE A 516 18.32 -3.66 -8.00
N LEU A 517 18.60 -2.37 -7.92
CA LEU A 517 19.15 -1.59 -9.03
C LEU A 517 20.51 -2.12 -9.49
N LYS A 518 21.44 -2.41 -8.57
CA LYS A 518 22.76 -2.96 -8.90
C LYS A 518 22.69 -4.33 -9.58
N ARG A 519 21.76 -5.17 -9.18
CA ARG A 519 21.55 -6.48 -9.78
C ARG A 519 21.11 -6.37 -11.23
N LEU A 520 20.32 -5.36 -11.53
CA LEU A 520 19.76 -5.10 -12.86
C LEU A 520 20.76 -4.43 -13.83
N ILE A 521 21.73 -3.70 -13.29
CA ILE A 521 22.80 -3.09 -14.11
C ILE A 521 23.91 -4.11 -14.45
N LYS A 522 24.10 -5.15 -13.63
CA LYS A 522 25.17 -6.15 -13.78
C LYS A 522 24.73 -7.47 -14.43
N GLY A 523 23.44 -7.73 -14.53
CA GLY A 523 22.88 -8.90 -15.23
C GLY A 523 22.39 -8.53 -16.59
#